data_262f948510dd703bf822426c37638f36
#
_entry.id   262f948510dd703bf822426c37638f36
#
_cell.length_a   1.000
_cell.length_b   1.000
_cell.length_c   1.000
_cell.angle_alpha   90.00
_cell.angle_beta   90.00
_cell.angle_gamma   90.00
#
_symmetry.space_group_name_H-M   'P 1'
#
loop_
_entity.id
_entity.type
_entity.pdbx_description
1 polymer ?
#
loop_
_entity_poly.entity_id
_entity_poly.type
_entity_poly.pdbx_seq_one_letter_code
_entity_poly.pdbx_strand_id
1 'polypeptide(L)'
;MDILRAEGISKTYRTGSVEVKALKQCSINIQKGDFTAVIGKSGSGKSTLLRILGTIDKPDSGKVYIDDTDISTLNNKSLARFRRTKIGFIYQDYSLVPEYTAYENIILPIILDGKKPDRDEVSRLMDILSIGHCLRKLPAQMSGGEQQRAAIARAMIAHPAVILADEPTGNLDVASAQTVVQMLAEASNEYNQTIIIVTHDKQMAEYADKLLTIVDGHVSMGVDDTIAEGNDRG
;
A
#
# COMPACT_ATOMS: atom_id res chain seq x y z
N MET A 1 -12.01 -3.87 15.55
CA MET A 1 -11.75 -5.24 15.05
C MET A 1 -10.51 -5.17 14.19
N ASP A 2 -9.50 -5.98 14.51
CA ASP A 2 -8.23 -5.98 13.76
C ASP A 2 -8.47 -6.59 12.38
N ILE A 3 -8.20 -5.82 11.33
CA ILE A 3 -8.29 -6.28 9.94
C ILE A 3 -6.99 -6.91 9.47
N LEU A 4 -5.85 -6.47 10.03
CA LEU A 4 -4.54 -7.01 9.77
C LEU A 4 -3.77 -7.14 11.08
N ARG A 5 -3.17 -8.32 11.30
CA ARG A 5 -2.31 -8.62 12.44
C ARG A 5 -1.09 -9.37 11.99
N ALA A 6 0.08 -8.89 12.37
CA ALA A 6 1.35 -9.60 12.20
C ALA A 6 1.94 -9.88 13.59
N GLU A 7 2.41 -11.10 13.80
CA GLU A 7 2.91 -11.60 15.08
C GLU A 7 4.34 -12.11 14.94
N GLY A 8 5.31 -11.41 15.51
CA GLY A 8 6.71 -11.81 15.60
C GLY A 8 7.37 -12.09 14.25
N ILE A 9 6.97 -11.36 13.18
CA ILE A 9 7.51 -11.59 11.85
C ILE A 9 8.99 -11.18 11.77
N SER A 10 9.81 -12.05 11.18
CA SER A 10 11.22 -11.79 10.91
C SER A 10 11.54 -12.09 9.46
N LYS A 11 12.51 -11.36 8.89
CA LYS A 11 12.97 -11.55 7.52
C LYS A 11 14.46 -11.27 7.39
N THR A 12 15.17 -12.21 6.81
CA THR A 12 16.60 -12.09 6.50
C THR A 12 16.83 -12.37 5.03
N TYR A 13 17.49 -11.47 4.35
CA TYR A 13 17.94 -11.68 2.97
C TYR A 13 19.42 -12.09 2.98
N ARG A 14 19.76 -13.07 2.12
CA ARG A 14 21.14 -13.55 1.95
C ARG A 14 21.56 -13.40 0.50
N THR A 15 22.66 -12.68 0.29
CA THR A 15 23.25 -12.51 -1.05
C THR A 15 24.75 -12.85 -0.93
N GLY A 16 25.14 -14.03 -1.35
CA GLY A 16 26.50 -14.55 -1.15
C GLY A 16 26.81 -14.68 0.34
N SER A 17 27.87 -14.00 0.81
CA SER A 17 28.28 -13.94 2.22
C SER A 17 27.60 -12.84 3.05
N VAL A 18 26.81 -11.99 2.42
CA VAL A 18 26.14 -10.87 3.10
C VAL A 18 24.77 -11.32 3.59
N GLU A 19 24.53 -11.12 4.89
CA GLU A 19 23.24 -11.35 5.54
C GLU A 19 22.67 -10.02 6.04
N VAL A 20 21.43 -9.70 5.59
CA VAL A 20 20.72 -8.50 6.00
C VAL A 20 19.43 -8.89 6.72
N LYS A 21 19.35 -8.64 8.02
CA LYS A 21 18.14 -8.85 8.83
C LYS A 21 17.21 -7.66 8.64
N ALA A 22 16.33 -7.76 7.64
CA ALA A 22 15.43 -6.67 7.25
C ALA A 22 14.28 -6.46 8.24
N LEU A 23 13.78 -7.51 8.89
CA LEU A 23 12.78 -7.43 9.97
C LEU A 23 13.19 -8.33 11.14
N LYS A 24 12.94 -7.88 12.37
CA LYS A 24 13.35 -8.52 13.62
C LYS A 24 12.18 -8.60 14.60
N GLN A 25 11.44 -9.72 14.57
CA GLN A 25 10.31 -10.01 15.46
C GLN A 25 9.26 -8.88 15.53
N CYS A 26 8.90 -8.31 14.38
CA CYS A 26 7.93 -7.23 14.30
C CYS A 26 6.51 -7.74 14.58
N SER A 27 5.77 -7.03 15.42
CA SER A 27 4.35 -7.27 15.66
C SER A 27 3.58 -5.98 15.47
N ILE A 28 2.48 -6.04 14.71
CA ILE A 28 1.61 -4.89 14.41
C ILE A 28 0.15 -5.32 14.37
N ASN A 29 -0.74 -4.41 14.80
CA ASN A 29 -2.18 -4.58 14.73
C ASN A 29 -2.80 -3.35 14.08
N ILE A 30 -3.57 -3.56 12.99
CA ILE A 30 -4.27 -2.50 12.25
C ILE A 30 -5.76 -2.77 12.34
N GLN A 31 -6.52 -1.76 12.74
CA GLN A 31 -7.96 -1.86 12.83
C GLN A 31 -8.61 -1.54 11.48
N LYS A 32 -9.81 -2.08 11.29
CA LYS A 32 -10.59 -1.78 10.07
C LYS A 32 -10.90 -0.28 9.99
N GLY A 33 -10.65 0.30 8.83
CA GLY A 33 -10.85 1.72 8.55
C GLY A 33 -9.66 2.61 8.93
N ASP A 34 -8.61 2.09 9.62
CA ASP A 34 -7.44 2.91 9.96
C ASP A 34 -6.66 3.32 8.70
N PHE A 35 -6.25 4.57 8.65
CA PHE A 35 -5.19 5.04 7.77
C PHE A 35 -3.88 5.07 8.57
N THR A 36 -2.97 4.15 8.29
CA THR A 36 -1.72 3.97 9.04
C THR A 36 -0.52 4.34 8.20
N ALA A 37 0.34 5.23 8.69
CA ALA A 37 1.64 5.54 8.09
C ALA A 37 2.76 4.74 8.76
N VAL A 38 3.67 4.18 7.95
CA VAL A 38 4.91 3.53 8.39
C VAL A 38 6.07 4.38 7.92
N ILE A 39 6.77 5.02 8.85
CA ILE A 39 7.92 5.88 8.57
C ILE A 39 9.23 5.22 9.00
N GLY A 40 10.34 5.68 8.41
CA GLY A 40 11.68 5.21 8.75
C GLY A 40 12.70 5.58 7.68
N LYS A 41 13.98 5.51 8.01
CA LYS A 41 15.08 5.78 7.08
C LYS A 41 15.10 4.78 5.91
N SER A 42 15.75 5.14 4.80
CA SER A 42 15.98 4.20 3.71
C SER A 42 16.73 2.96 4.23
N GLY A 43 16.31 1.77 3.78
CA GLY A 43 16.90 0.49 4.23
C GLY A 43 16.45 0.00 5.61
N SER A 44 15.55 0.70 6.33
CA SER A 44 15.09 0.28 7.66
C SER A 44 14.19 -0.98 7.66
N GLY A 45 13.68 -1.41 6.50
CA GLY A 45 12.80 -2.59 6.37
C GLY A 45 11.35 -2.30 5.96
N LYS A 46 10.99 -1.03 5.68
CA LYS A 46 9.62 -0.60 5.32
C LYS A 46 9.02 -1.39 4.14
N SER A 47 9.68 -1.40 3.00
CA SER A 47 9.18 -2.13 1.81
C SER A 47 9.18 -3.64 2.03
N THR A 48 10.10 -4.18 2.85
CA THR A 48 10.09 -5.59 3.26
C THR A 48 8.84 -5.91 4.09
N LEU A 49 8.51 -5.06 5.06
CA LEU A 49 7.29 -5.18 5.85
C LEU A 49 6.07 -5.20 4.92
N LEU A 50 5.96 -4.21 4.03
CA LEU A 50 4.83 -4.09 3.10
C LEU A 50 4.70 -5.31 2.18
N ARG A 51 5.83 -5.83 1.66
CA ARG A 51 5.85 -7.03 0.80
C ARG A 51 5.38 -8.29 1.53
N ILE A 52 5.71 -8.43 2.82
CA ILE A 52 5.25 -9.57 3.64
C ILE A 52 3.76 -9.41 3.95
N LEU A 53 3.30 -8.24 4.38
CA LEU A 53 1.88 -7.98 4.61
C LEU A 53 1.07 -8.17 3.33
N GLY A 54 1.64 -7.80 2.20
CA GLY A 54 1.04 -7.96 0.87
C GLY A 54 1.14 -9.36 0.27
N THR A 55 1.66 -10.33 1.00
CA THR A 55 1.80 -11.73 0.53
C THR A 55 2.69 -11.89 -0.72
N ILE A 56 3.52 -10.89 -1.03
CA ILE A 56 4.50 -10.93 -2.12
C ILE A 56 5.72 -11.74 -1.66
N ASP A 57 6.12 -11.53 -0.41
CA ASP A 57 7.23 -12.24 0.20
C ASP A 57 6.74 -13.03 1.44
N LYS A 58 7.46 -14.08 1.83
CA LYS A 58 7.14 -14.86 3.02
C LYS A 58 8.07 -14.46 4.16
N PRO A 59 7.56 -14.31 5.39
CA PRO A 59 8.43 -14.16 6.55
C PRO A 59 9.23 -15.46 6.80
N ASP A 60 10.40 -15.34 7.40
CA ASP A 60 11.19 -16.50 7.83
C ASP A 60 10.65 -17.09 9.13
N SER A 61 10.00 -16.25 9.96
CA SER A 61 9.29 -16.66 11.18
C SER A 61 8.14 -15.70 11.47
N GLY A 62 7.22 -16.10 12.34
CA GLY A 62 6.03 -15.33 12.70
C GLY A 62 4.86 -15.63 11.75
N LYS A 63 3.75 -14.92 11.97
CA LYS A 63 2.50 -15.11 11.22
C LYS A 63 1.87 -13.79 10.83
N VAL A 64 1.11 -13.81 9.74
CA VAL A 64 0.29 -12.67 9.31
C VAL A 64 -1.14 -13.15 9.11
N TYR A 65 -2.08 -12.37 9.64
CA TYR A 65 -3.51 -12.58 9.52
C TYR A 65 -4.11 -11.35 8.83
N ILE A 66 -4.96 -11.59 7.84
CA ILE A 66 -5.72 -10.54 7.15
C ILE A 66 -7.16 -11.00 7.04
N ASP A 67 -8.11 -10.17 7.48
CA ASP A 67 -9.53 -10.50 7.49
C ASP A 67 -9.76 -11.90 8.13
N ASP A 68 -9.21 -12.09 9.33
CA ASP A 68 -9.20 -13.32 10.14
C ASP A 68 -8.55 -14.56 9.48
N THR A 69 -7.94 -14.40 8.30
CA THR A 69 -7.30 -15.51 7.57
C THR A 69 -5.81 -15.55 7.87
N ASP A 70 -5.30 -16.66 8.42
CA ASP A 70 -3.85 -16.94 8.50
C ASP A 70 -3.31 -17.20 7.09
N ILE A 71 -2.56 -16.23 6.53
CA ILE A 71 -2.06 -16.32 5.15
C ILE A 71 -1.03 -17.44 4.96
N SER A 72 -0.38 -17.91 6.05
CA SER A 72 0.61 -18.97 6.00
C SER A 72 0.01 -20.35 5.66
N THR A 73 -1.30 -20.50 5.89
CA THR A 73 -2.04 -21.75 5.62
C THR A 73 -2.48 -21.88 4.17
N LEU A 74 -2.38 -20.79 3.38
CA LEU A 74 -2.85 -20.76 2.01
C LEU A 74 -1.81 -21.38 1.05
N ASN A 75 -2.26 -22.25 0.15
CA ASN A 75 -1.44 -22.68 -0.96
C ASN A 75 -1.28 -21.58 -2.02
N ASN A 76 -0.36 -21.72 -2.96
CA ASN A 76 -0.04 -20.69 -3.94
C ASN A 76 -1.26 -20.21 -4.75
N LYS A 77 -2.19 -21.10 -5.13
CA LYS A 77 -3.40 -20.75 -5.88
C LYS A 77 -4.36 -19.92 -5.02
N SER A 78 -4.59 -20.36 -3.80
CA SER A 78 -5.45 -19.65 -2.84
C SER A 78 -4.84 -18.30 -2.45
N LEU A 79 -3.50 -18.23 -2.26
CA LEU A 79 -2.78 -17.01 -1.95
C LEU A 79 -2.86 -15.98 -3.09
N ALA A 80 -2.73 -16.42 -4.35
CA ALA A 80 -2.90 -15.55 -5.52
C ALA A 80 -4.31 -14.97 -5.61
N ARG A 81 -5.34 -15.79 -5.35
CA ARG A 81 -6.72 -15.32 -5.27
C ARG A 81 -6.94 -14.37 -4.11
N PHE A 82 -6.41 -14.70 -2.93
CA PHE A 82 -6.50 -13.88 -1.72
C PHE A 82 -5.90 -12.50 -1.98
N ARG A 83 -4.66 -12.43 -2.52
CA ARG A 83 -4.00 -11.17 -2.88
C ARG A 83 -4.86 -10.33 -3.83
N ARG A 84 -5.43 -10.93 -4.88
CA ARG A 84 -6.26 -10.22 -5.86
C ARG A 84 -7.55 -9.65 -5.27
N THR A 85 -8.16 -10.33 -4.27
CA THR A 85 -9.49 -9.98 -3.76
C THR A 85 -9.47 -9.27 -2.41
N LYS A 86 -8.38 -9.41 -1.64
CA LYS A 86 -8.30 -8.90 -0.26
C LYS A 86 -7.22 -7.83 -0.08
N ILE A 87 -6.33 -7.65 -1.05
CA ILE A 87 -5.22 -6.72 -0.95
C ILE A 87 -5.18 -5.82 -2.18
N GLY A 88 -5.26 -4.51 -1.96
CA GLY A 88 -4.95 -3.50 -2.98
C GLY A 88 -3.50 -3.09 -2.88
N PHE A 89 -2.82 -2.89 -4.01
CA PHE A 89 -1.46 -2.37 -4.03
C PHE A 89 -1.38 -1.06 -4.80
N ILE A 90 -0.68 -0.08 -4.20
CA ILE A 90 -0.29 1.19 -4.81
C ILE A 90 1.23 1.26 -4.77
N TYR A 91 1.86 1.34 -5.93
CA TYR A 91 3.32 1.37 -6.07
C TYR A 91 3.81 2.77 -6.45
N GLN A 92 5.06 3.05 -6.14
CA GLN A 92 5.74 4.29 -6.50
C GLN A 92 5.83 4.51 -8.03
N ASP A 93 5.99 3.44 -8.81
CA ASP A 93 6.07 3.44 -10.27
C ASP A 93 4.72 3.25 -10.96
N TYR A 94 3.61 3.41 -10.19
CA TYR A 94 2.22 3.21 -10.63
C TYR A 94 1.89 1.77 -11.04
N SER A 95 2.82 1.04 -11.62
CA SER A 95 2.68 -0.34 -12.13
C SER A 95 1.41 -0.55 -12.95
N LEU A 96 1.06 0.42 -13.80
CA LEU A 96 -0.02 0.27 -14.76
C LEU A 96 0.44 -0.59 -15.94
N VAL A 97 -0.48 -1.38 -16.50
CA VAL A 97 -0.23 -2.15 -17.73
C VAL A 97 -0.19 -1.17 -18.90
N PRO A 98 0.96 -1.03 -19.62
CA PRO A 98 1.15 0.04 -20.61
C PRO A 98 0.22 -0.05 -21.82
N GLU A 99 -0.21 -1.26 -22.18
CA GLU A 99 -1.07 -1.55 -23.33
C GLU A 99 -2.55 -1.36 -23.01
N TYR A 100 -2.91 -1.14 -21.75
CA TYR A 100 -4.28 -0.97 -21.30
C TYR A 100 -4.57 0.52 -21.05
N THR A 101 -5.77 0.93 -21.42
CA THR A 101 -6.28 2.25 -21.04
C THR A 101 -6.39 2.40 -19.53
N ALA A 102 -6.55 3.63 -19.04
CA ALA A 102 -6.78 3.88 -17.62
C ALA A 102 -7.98 3.08 -17.11
N TYR A 103 -9.09 3.05 -17.86
CA TYR A 103 -10.29 2.28 -17.51
C TYR A 103 -9.99 0.78 -17.38
N GLU A 104 -9.32 0.19 -18.37
CA GLU A 104 -8.96 -1.23 -18.35
C GLU A 104 -8.02 -1.60 -17.20
N ASN A 105 -7.06 -0.72 -16.89
CA ASN A 105 -6.20 -0.87 -15.72
C ASN A 105 -7.01 -0.87 -14.41
N ILE A 106 -7.95 0.07 -14.28
CA ILE A 106 -8.76 0.22 -13.07
C ILE A 106 -9.63 -1.01 -12.82
N ILE A 107 -10.33 -1.51 -13.84
CA ILE A 107 -11.24 -2.65 -13.68
C ILE A 107 -10.54 -4.01 -13.70
N LEU A 108 -9.22 -4.05 -13.96
CA LEU A 108 -8.46 -5.30 -14.12
C LEU A 108 -8.65 -6.29 -12.96
N PRO A 109 -8.61 -5.89 -11.68
CA PRO A 109 -8.83 -6.82 -10.56
C PRO A 109 -10.20 -7.50 -10.60
N ILE A 110 -11.25 -6.77 -11.00
CA ILE A 110 -12.62 -7.28 -11.14
C ILE A 110 -12.71 -8.33 -12.25
N ILE A 111 -12.14 -8.01 -13.41
CA ILE A 111 -12.13 -8.91 -14.58
C ILE A 111 -11.34 -10.19 -14.28
N LEU A 112 -10.18 -10.08 -13.63
CA LEU A 112 -9.37 -11.24 -13.23
C LEU A 112 -10.05 -12.13 -12.19
N ASP A 113 -11.01 -11.60 -11.41
CA ASP A 113 -11.86 -12.40 -10.50
C ASP A 113 -13.08 -13.00 -11.21
N GLY A 114 -13.21 -12.80 -12.52
CA GLY A 114 -14.32 -13.33 -13.33
C GLY A 114 -15.65 -12.58 -13.13
N LYS A 115 -15.60 -11.38 -12.55
CA LYS A 115 -16.76 -10.53 -12.27
C LYS A 115 -16.94 -9.46 -13.36
N LYS A 116 -18.12 -8.87 -13.41
CA LYS A 116 -18.38 -7.67 -14.22
C LYS A 116 -18.23 -6.44 -13.35
N PRO A 117 -17.56 -5.37 -13.85
CA PRO A 117 -17.51 -4.09 -13.16
C PRO A 117 -18.91 -3.51 -12.99
N ASP A 118 -19.21 -3.00 -11.82
CA ASP A 118 -20.37 -2.15 -11.59
C ASP A 118 -20.07 -0.76 -12.15
N ARG A 119 -20.92 -0.28 -13.07
CA ARG A 119 -20.71 0.99 -13.77
C ARG A 119 -20.87 2.19 -12.84
N ASP A 120 -21.81 2.13 -11.92
CA ASP A 120 -22.11 3.23 -11.00
C ASP A 120 -20.97 3.36 -9.99
N GLU A 121 -20.47 2.23 -9.50
CA GLU A 121 -19.31 2.18 -8.61
C GLU A 121 -18.02 2.70 -9.28
N VAL A 122 -17.78 2.29 -10.53
CA VAL A 122 -16.66 2.82 -11.31
C VAL A 122 -16.80 4.33 -11.48
N SER A 123 -17.98 4.83 -11.87
CA SER A 123 -18.21 6.26 -12.06
C SER A 123 -17.97 7.04 -10.77
N ARG A 124 -18.52 6.59 -9.66
CA ARG A 124 -18.35 7.22 -8.35
C ARG A 124 -16.87 7.33 -7.95
N LEU A 125 -16.10 6.24 -8.10
CA LEU A 125 -14.67 6.24 -7.79
C LEU A 125 -13.89 7.18 -8.72
N MET A 126 -14.27 7.25 -10.01
CA MET A 126 -13.67 8.19 -10.98
C MET A 126 -13.92 9.65 -10.61
N ASP A 127 -15.10 9.96 -10.10
CA ASP A 127 -15.48 11.32 -9.67
C ASP A 127 -14.65 11.73 -8.44
N ILE A 128 -14.57 10.86 -7.41
CA ILE A 128 -13.78 11.10 -6.19
C ILE A 128 -12.31 11.36 -6.55
N LEU A 129 -11.73 10.53 -7.44
CA LEU A 129 -10.33 10.64 -7.84
C LEU A 129 -10.09 11.63 -9.00
N SER A 130 -11.13 12.30 -9.49
CA SER A 130 -11.05 13.30 -10.58
C SER A 130 -10.29 12.80 -11.82
N ILE A 131 -10.52 11.53 -12.25
CA ILE A 131 -9.83 10.89 -13.39
C ILE A 131 -10.75 10.48 -14.55
N GLY A 132 -12.03 10.85 -14.51
CA GLY A 132 -12.99 10.51 -15.56
C GLY A 132 -12.56 10.96 -16.96
N HIS A 133 -11.83 12.08 -17.08
CA HIS A 133 -11.35 12.65 -18.34
C HIS A 133 -10.22 11.85 -19.00
N CYS A 134 -9.54 10.96 -18.30
CA CYS A 134 -8.41 10.18 -18.82
C CYS A 134 -8.71 8.68 -19.01
N LEU A 135 -9.94 8.23 -18.82
CA LEU A 135 -10.30 6.81 -18.87
C LEU A 135 -9.93 6.10 -20.18
N ARG A 136 -9.89 6.83 -21.31
CA ARG A 136 -9.53 6.29 -22.63
C ARG A 136 -8.05 6.45 -22.98
N LYS A 137 -7.27 7.14 -22.15
CA LYS A 137 -5.84 7.34 -22.37
C LYS A 137 -5.07 6.09 -21.98
N LEU A 138 -3.99 5.82 -22.70
CA LEU A 138 -2.93 4.88 -22.28
C LEU A 138 -2.04 5.55 -21.22
N PRO A 139 -1.35 4.79 -20.36
CA PRO A 139 -0.45 5.35 -19.34
C PRO A 139 0.55 6.36 -19.88
N ALA A 140 1.13 6.11 -21.06
CA ALA A 140 2.06 7.04 -21.71
C ALA A 140 1.45 8.42 -22.11
N GLN A 141 0.13 8.53 -22.10
CA GLN A 141 -0.61 9.76 -22.43
C GLN A 141 -1.09 10.51 -21.18
N MET A 142 -0.75 9.98 -19.99
CA MET A 142 -1.20 10.49 -18.72
C MET A 142 -0.05 11.17 -17.98
N SER A 143 -0.37 12.23 -17.22
CA SER A 143 0.59 12.80 -16.26
C SER A 143 0.88 11.80 -15.12
N GLY A 144 1.98 12.00 -14.39
CA GLY A 144 2.30 11.17 -13.22
C GLY A 144 1.18 11.14 -12.19
N GLY A 145 0.59 12.29 -11.90
CA GLY A 145 -0.56 12.37 -10.97
C GLY A 145 -1.80 11.63 -11.49
N GLU A 146 -2.11 11.69 -12.80
CA GLU A 146 -3.20 10.93 -13.41
C GLU A 146 -2.94 9.42 -13.33
N GLN A 147 -1.70 8.98 -13.60
CA GLN A 147 -1.30 7.57 -13.49
C GLN A 147 -1.42 7.07 -12.05
N GLN A 148 -0.99 7.87 -11.08
CA GLN A 148 -1.10 7.52 -9.66
C GLN A 148 -2.56 7.41 -9.22
N ARG A 149 -3.42 8.36 -9.60
CA ARG A 149 -4.86 8.29 -9.30
C ARG A 149 -5.52 7.07 -9.95
N ALA A 150 -5.11 6.69 -11.17
CA ALA A 150 -5.58 5.44 -11.80
C ALA A 150 -5.09 4.19 -11.04
N ALA A 151 -3.86 4.19 -10.52
CA ALA A 151 -3.34 3.11 -9.68
C ALA A 151 -4.10 3.01 -8.35
N ILE A 152 -4.45 4.15 -7.74
CA ILE A 152 -5.31 4.20 -6.53
C ILE A 152 -6.69 3.63 -6.85
N ALA A 153 -7.33 4.06 -7.93
CA ALA A 153 -8.63 3.53 -8.35
C ALA A 153 -8.59 2.01 -8.56
N ARG A 154 -7.55 1.50 -9.23
CA ARG A 154 -7.34 0.07 -9.42
C ARG A 154 -7.21 -0.67 -8.09
N ALA A 155 -6.52 -0.10 -7.10
CA ALA A 155 -6.36 -0.71 -5.79
C ALA A 155 -7.68 -0.76 -5.01
N MET A 156 -8.55 0.25 -5.17
CA MET A 156 -9.80 0.40 -4.42
C MET A 156 -10.99 -0.34 -5.01
N ILE A 157 -11.07 -0.45 -6.35
CA ILE A 157 -12.28 -0.92 -7.05
C ILE A 157 -12.75 -2.34 -6.66
N ALA A 158 -11.85 -3.16 -6.17
CA ALA A 158 -12.17 -4.53 -5.71
C ALA A 158 -12.65 -4.58 -4.26
N HIS A 159 -12.77 -3.45 -3.55
CA HIS A 159 -13.06 -3.35 -2.12
C HIS A 159 -12.20 -4.30 -1.28
N PRO A 160 -10.88 -4.19 -1.36
CA PRO A 160 -9.98 -5.07 -0.62
C PRO A 160 -10.12 -4.87 0.89
N ALA A 161 -9.72 -5.87 1.68
CA ALA A 161 -9.67 -5.74 3.13
C ALA A 161 -8.64 -4.69 3.59
N VAL A 162 -7.51 -4.58 2.84
CA VAL A 162 -6.45 -3.62 3.10
C VAL A 162 -5.81 -3.13 1.81
N ILE A 163 -5.45 -1.85 1.77
CA ILE A 163 -4.61 -1.26 0.72
C ILE A 163 -3.21 -1.03 1.29
N LEU A 164 -2.20 -1.45 0.55
CA LEU A 164 -0.79 -1.30 0.85
C LEU A 164 -0.16 -0.35 -0.17
N ALA A 165 0.38 0.78 0.30
CA ALA A 165 0.98 1.80 -0.56
C ALA A 165 2.47 1.96 -0.26
N ASP A 166 3.33 1.72 -1.24
CA ASP A 166 4.79 1.87 -1.14
C ASP A 166 5.22 3.16 -1.83
N GLU A 167 5.56 4.19 -1.03
CA GLU A 167 6.01 5.52 -1.48
C GLU A 167 5.13 6.11 -2.60
N PRO A 168 3.78 6.18 -2.43
CA PRO A 168 2.84 6.44 -3.53
C PRO A 168 2.97 7.83 -4.16
N THR A 169 3.79 8.72 -3.60
CA THR A 169 4.04 10.06 -4.13
C THR A 169 5.49 10.29 -4.52
N GLY A 170 6.36 9.28 -4.38
CA GLY A 170 7.80 9.42 -4.56
C GLY A 170 8.23 9.85 -5.98
N ASN A 171 7.36 9.72 -6.98
CA ASN A 171 7.61 10.14 -8.37
C ASN A 171 6.81 11.37 -8.79
N LEU A 172 6.18 12.08 -7.84
CA LEU A 172 5.35 13.25 -8.12
C LEU A 172 6.03 14.54 -7.66
N ASP A 173 5.70 15.64 -8.30
CA ASP A 173 5.99 16.97 -7.77
C ASP A 173 5.17 17.26 -6.50
N VAL A 174 5.60 18.22 -5.69
CA VAL A 174 5.02 18.51 -4.37
C VAL A 174 3.52 18.79 -4.44
N ALA A 175 3.06 19.56 -5.42
CA ALA A 175 1.63 19.92 -5.54
C ALA A 175 0.77 18.72 -5.95
N SER A 176 1.26 17.91 -6.89
CA SER A 176 0.63 16.66 -7.29
C SER A 176 0.59 15.65 -6.14
N ALA A 177 1.67 15.56 -5.35
CA ALA A 177 1.77 14.68 -4.20
C ALA A 177 0.70 15.03 -3.14
N GLN A 178 0.59 16.30 -2.75
CA GLN A 178 -0.43 16.75 -1.80
C GLN A 178 -1.85 16.42 -2.27
N THR A 179 -2.15 16.71 -3.55
CA THR A 179 -3.45 16.41 -4.14
C THR A 179 -3.77 14.91 -4.08
N VAL A 180 -2.82 14.06 -4.44
CA VAL A 180 -2.99 12.59 -4.43
C VAL A 180 -3.21 12.06 -3.01
N VAL A 181 -2.47 12.56 -2.02
CA VAL A 181 -2.63 12.14 -0.62
C VAL A 181 -4.00 12.54 -0.09
N GLN A 182 -4.42 13.78 -0.33
CA GLN A 182 -5.73 14.24 0.09
C GLN A 182 -6.84 13.39 -0.54
N MET A 183 -6.79 13.14 -1.84
CA MET A 183 -7.77 12.29 -2.53
C MET A 183 -7.76 10.84 -1.99
N LEU A 184 -6.58 10.30 -1.66
CA LEU A 184 -6.47 8.97 -1.05
C LEU A 184 -7.11 8.93 0.34
N ALA A 185 -6.90 9.95 1.16
CA ALA A 185 -7.51 10.08 2.48
C ALA A 185 -9.04 10.25 2.39
N GLU A 186 -9.53 11.10 1.48
CA GLU A 186 -10.96 11.29 1.22
C GLU A 186 -11.62 9.98 0.76
N ALA A 187 -11.01 9.28 -0.20
CA ALA A 187 -11.50 8.00 -0.69
C ALA A 187 -11.45 6.92 0.42
N SER A 188 -10.41 6.92 1.26
CA SER A 188 -10.33 6.02 2.42
C SER A 188 -11.51 6.21 3.36
N ASN A 189 -11.83 7.44 3.70
CA ASN A 189 -12.94 7.79 4.59
C ASN A 189 -14.29 7.43 3.95
N GLU A 190 -14.52 7.78 2.68
CA GLU A 190 -15.76 7.51 1.96
C GLU A 190 -16.08 6.02 1.88
N TYR A 191 -15.07 5.19 1.64
CA TYR A 191 -15.21 3.73 1.52
C TYR A 191 -14.94 2.98 2.84
N ASN A 192 -14.63 3.68 3.94
CA ASN A 192 -14.17 3.06 5.19
C ASN A 192 -13.05 2.03 4.94
N GLN A 193 -12.09 2.43 4.10
CA GLN A 193 -11.02 1.57 3.59
C GLN A 193 -9.81 1.61 4.51
N THR A 194 -9.31 0.45 4.90
CA THR A 194 -8.05 0.35 5.65
C THR A 194 -6.86 0.56 4.72
N ILE A 195 -5.96 1.47 5.08
CA ILE A 195 -4.75 1.79 4.30
C ILE A 195 -3.52 1.72 5.19
N ILE A 196 -2.48 1.10 4.67
CA ILE A 196 -1.11 1.14 5.23
C ILE A 196 -0.20 1.76 4.19
N ILE A 197 0.35 2.92 4.51
CA ILE A 197 1.26 3.63 3.63
C ILE A 197 2.69 3.60 4.18
N VAL A 198 3.64 3.24 3.34
CA VAL A 198 5.07 3.39 3.64
C VAL A 198 5.56 4.66 2.99
N THR A 199 6.14 5.55 3.76
CA THR A 199 6.68 6.81 3.24
C THR A 199 7.83 7.34 4.09
N HIS A 200 8.64 8.20 3.48
CA HIS A 200 9.61 9.04 4.18
C HIS A 200 9.12 10.51 4.27
N ASP A 201 8.00 10.82 3.63
CA ASP A 201 7.38 12.14 3.65
C ASP A 201 6.54 12.33 4.93
N LYS A 202 6.98 13.29 5.77
CA LYS A 202 6.28 13.62 7.02
C LYS A 202 4.89 14.21 6.77
N GLN A 203 4.69 14.95 5.68
CA GLN A 203 3.39 15.55 5.35
C GLN A 203 2.34 14.46 5.07
N MET A 204 2.75 13.36 4.44
CA MET A 204 1.85 12.22 4.25
C MET A 204 1.47 11.56 5.58
N ALA A 205 2.39 11.51 6.53
CA ALA A 205 2.14 10.93 7.85
C ALA A 205 1.11 11.75 8.66
N GLU A 206 0.94 13.05 8.37
CA GLU A 206 -0.05 13.93 9.04
C GLU A 206 -1.50 13.55 8.68
N TYR A 207 -1.73 12.88 7.55
CA TYR A 207 -3.05 12.38 7.16
C TYR A 207 -3.40 11.04 7.81
N ALA A 208 -2.45 10.40 8.50
CA ALA A 208 -2.64 9.08 9.08
C ALA A 208 -3.23 9.16 10.49
N ASP A 209 -4.19 8.28 10.79
CA ASP A 209 -4.74 8.09 12.15
C ASP A 209 -3.72 7.47 13.09
N LYS A 210 -2.82 6.65 12.53
CA LYS A 210 -1.78 5.92 13.28
C LYS A 210 -0.43 6.05 12.60
N LEU A 211 0.59 6.20 13.44
CA LEU A 211 1.98 6.25 13.01
C LEU A 211 2.75 5.07 13.57
N LEU A 212 3.40 4.33 12.69
CA LEU A 212 4.38 3.30 13.02
C LEU A 212 5.75 3.75 12.57
N THR A 213 6.74 3.53 13.40
CA THR A 213 8.15 3.81 13.07
C THR A 213 8.90 2.50 12.91
N ILE A 214 9.73 2.40 11.85
CA ILE A 214 10.62 1.26 11.67
C ILE A 214 12.08 1.71 11.67
N VAL A 215 12.86 1.16 12.61
CA VAL A 215 14.30 1.43 12.79
C VAL A 215 15.03 0.10 12.85
N ASP A 216 16.01 -0.10 11.98
CA ASP A 216 16.87 -1.30 11.92
C ASP A 216 16.09 -2.62 11.99
N GLY A 217 14.95 -2.68 11.32
CA GLY A 217 14.10 -3.87 11.26
C GLY A 217 13.20 -4.09 12.48
N HIS A 218 13.12 -3.15 13.41
CA HIS A 218 12.17 -3.15 14.54
C HIS A 218 11.04 -2.16 14.27
N VAL A 219 9.80 -2.54 14.57
CA VAL A 219 8.63 -1.68 14.45
C VAL A 219 8.18 -1.25 15.84
N SER A 220 7.89 0.05 16.00
CA SER A 220 7.31 0.65 17.21
C SER A 220 6.10 1.53 16.87
N MET A 221 5.20 1.75 17.83
CA MET A 221 4.11 2.73 17.70
C MET A 221 4.63 4.13 18.05
N GLY A 222 4.20 5.12 17.27
CA GLY A 222 4.56 6.54 17.49
C GLY A 222 5.83 6.97 16.78
N VAL A 223 6.22 8.22 17.01
CA VAL A 223 7.49 8.79 16.52
C VAL A 223 8.61 8.33 17.44
N ASP A 224 9.60 7.64 16.90
CA ASP A 224 10.83 7.35 17.64
C ASP A 224 11.70 8.61 17.62
N ASP A 225 12.05 9.15 18.80
CA ASP A 225 12.82 10.38 18.97
C ASP A 225 14.18 10.33 18.24
N THR A 226 14.70 9.13 17.94
CA THR A 226 15.94 8.95 17.16
C THR A 226 15.82 9.38 15.68
N ILE A 227 14.61 9.58 15.17
CA ILE A 227 14.35 10.09 13.81
C ILE A 227 14.29 11.64 13.80
N ALA A 228 13.94 12.25 14.94
CA ALA A 228 13.80 13.71 15.06
C ALA A 228 15.16 14.45 14.99
N GLU A 229 16.26 13.83 15.44
CA GLU A 229 17.59 14.48 15.53
C GLU A 229 18.44 14.43 14.25
N GLY A 230 17.97 13.81 13.17
CA GLY A 230 18.77 13.57 11.96
C GLY A 230 18.78 14.70 10.92
N ASN A 231 18.08 15.84 11.13
CA ASN A 231 17.85 16.83 10.08
C ASN A 231 18.46 18.23 10.33
N ASP A 232 19.35 18.40 11.34
CA ASP A 232 19.91 19.71 11.68
C ASP A 232 21.45 19.80 11.47
N ARG A 233 22.03 18.92 10.64
CA ARG A 233 23.44 19.04 10.24
C ARG A 233 23.61 18.71 8.76
N GLY A 234 23.50 19.73 7.89
CA GLY A 234 23.88 19.62 6.49
C GLY A 234 23.52 20.87 5.72
#